data_9cf96ba8b19ae54cac078571fed0d288
#
_entry.id   9cf96ba8b19ae54cac078571fed0d288
#
_cell.length_a   1.000
_cell.length_b   1.000
_cell.length_c   1.000
_cell.angle_alpha   90.00
_cell.angle_beta   90.00
_cell.angle_gamma   90.00
#
_symmetry.space_group_name_H-M   'P 1'
#
loop_
_entity.id
_entity.type
_entity.pdbx_description
1 polymer ?
#
loop_
_entity_poly.entity_id
_entity_poly.type
_entity_poly.pdbx_seq_one_letter_code
_entity_poly.pdbx_strand_id
1 'polypeptide(L)'
;MVAKTIDQLKIKDTHMKKIIFNSIILLAVTLGWLGCKKENYPGGTVSSYLPIYDLRNLYKGVDLTLNADNMFGSTSVEGIVISDHSGHNLPSGLLVIEQYRRLGLVRGISIPIGAAAAEYAPGDSVQINIAGSVLKRLDGILQITGVSSSAITKIATGRPIPKNRVASSKIKENPNDYESTFVAIVKASFDPAVESTATYAGDKPINDGFDNITLHTEATATFANARNLNFNAVYYGIVFNKQDVNGKLTPEHRIRTLKDVKALSSVPEVAPVIITGYMADVKGGDGNYEYMQFKATKFIDFSVTPYSVVVTNNAGATNPTGFPTLGWATGSRATTGNSRTFKFNLTSGTVNKGEFFYVGGAGKMINGSGSTSMSSSKWIRAFDYTKSDGDGFGLKTTGLFANSGNASGFAIFEGTEIDVNTDPVDVVFIGSGGSLYNAETGLGYRVANTDLYDKVDVLSDNLKPTPFYLSGTNTMNFIYTEADKGYFNKLGGIYDVALGKWMKARRQVAIELTKTSALSEIEGVFPGPSEENPEGYPSTVIK
;
A
#
# COMPACT_ATOMS: atom_id res chain seq x y z
N MET A 1 -46.52 31.22 71.36
CA MET A 1 -46.72 29.82 70.95
C MET A 1 -46.20 29.52 69.52
N VAL A 2 -46.18 30.47 68.65
CA VAL A 2 -45.78 30.28 67.21
C VAL A 2 -44.28 30.06 67.00
N ALA A 3 -43.40 30.71 67.79
CA ALA A 3 -41.94 30.61 67.68
C ALA A 3 -41.36 29.20 67.99
N LYS A 4 -41.96 28.48 68.97
CA LYS A 4 -41.55 27.13 69.35
C LYS A 4 -41.88 26.07 68.31
N THR A 5 -42.91 26.31 67.51
CA THR A 5 -43.36 25.40 66.45
C THR A 5 -42.47 25.47 65.19
N ILE A 6 -41.91 26.66 64.91
CA ILE A 6 -41.00 26.88 63.75
C ILE A 6 -39.62 26.25 64.02
N ASP A 7 -39.11 26.33 65.25
CA ASP A 7 -37.83 25.68 65.61
C ASP A 7 -37.91 24.14 65.58
N GLN A 8 -39.04 23.58 66.03
CA GLN A 8 -39.27 22.13 65.97
C GLN A 8 -39.38 21.63 64.50
N LEU A 9 -39.95 22.41 63.60
CA LEU A 9 -40.03 22.08 62.17
C LEU A 9 -38.66 22.16 61.50
N LYS A 10 -37.83 23.17 61.82
CA LYS A 10 -36.48 23.29 61.30
C LYS A 10 -35.55 22.17 61.76
N ILE A 11 -35.69 21.73 63.02
CA ILE A 11 -34.89 20.62 63.59
C ILE A 11 -35.31 19.30 62.93
N LYS A 12 -36.60 19.07 62.66
CA LYS A 12 -37.06 17.86 61.95
C LYS A 12 -36.58 17.83 60.49
N ASP A 13 -36.57 18.96 59.80
CA ASP A 13 -36.11 19.05 58.40
C ASP A 13 -34.58 18.80 58.32
N THR A 14 -33.80 19.29 59.28
CA THR A 14 -32.35 19.05 59.36
C THR A 14 -32.03 17.58 59.68
N HIS A 15 -32.81 16.95 60.54
CA HIS A 15 -32.67 15.52 60.84
C HIS A 15 -33.07 14.65 59.65
N MET A 16 -34.15 14.98 58.96
CA MET A 16 -34.60 14.26 57.77
C MET A 16 -33.57 14.35 56.63
N LYS A 17 -32.99 15.54 56.40
CA LYS A 17 -31.90 15.75 55.42
C LYS A 17 -30.65 14.93 55.76
N LYS A 18 -30.26 14.85 57.04
CA LYS A 18 -29.14 14.00 57.47
C LYS A 18 -29.42 12.51 57.29
N ILE A 19 -30.65 12.06 57.57
CA ILE A 19 -31.03 10.67 57.36
C ILE A 19 -31.02 10.31 55.88
N ILE A 20 -31.57 11.18 55.03
CA ILE A 20 -31.55 10.98 53.56
C ILE A 20 -30.12 10.96 53.03
N PHE A 21 -29.26 11.90 53.48
CA PHE A 21 -27.87 11.95 53.07
C PHE A 21 -27.08 10.70 53.48
N ASN A 22 -27.25 10.25 54.73
CA ASN A 22 -26.60 9.02 55.23
C ASN A 22 -27.14 7.77 54.53
N SER A 23 -28.42 7.75 54.16
CA SER A 23 -29.01 6.64 53.39
C SER A 23 -28.48 6.59 51.94
N ILE A 24 -28.23 7.75 51.32
CA ILE A 24 -27.61 7.84 50.00
C ILE A 24 -26.17 7.37 50.02
N ILE A 25 -25.41 7.76 51.07
CA ILE A 25 -24.03 7.29 51.27
C ILE A 25 -24.01 5.78 51.51
N LEU A 26 -24.90 5.24 52.34
CA LEU A 26 -24.99 3.80 52.57
C LEU A 26 -25.36 3.03 51.30
N LEU A 27 -26.27 3.56 50.52
CA LEU A 27 -26.65 3.00 49.23
C LEU A 27 -25.50 3.06 48.20
N ALA A 28 -24.73 4.15 48.16
CA ALA A 28 -23.55 4.29 47.31
C ALA A 28 -22.41 3.32 47.71
N VAL A 29 -22.21 3.10 49.02
CA VAL A 29 -21.24 2.12 49.51
C VAL A 29 -21.67 0.68 49.23
N THR A 30 -22.95 0.37 49.39
CA THR A 30 -23.47 -0.96 49.05
C THR A 30 -23.47 -1.24 47.54
N LEU A 31 -23.74 -0.25 46.68
CA LEU A 31 -23.61 -0.34 45.25
C LEU A 31 -22.14 -0.49 44.79
N GLY A 32 -21.19 0.16 45.51
CA GLY A 32 -19.76 0.00 45.26
C GLY A 32 -19.23 -1.40 45.60
N TRP A 33 -19.85 -2.10 46.55
CA TRP A 33 -19.49 -3.48 46.89
C TRP A 33 -20.17 -4.53 45.98
N LEU A 34 -21.20 -4.15 45.25
CA LEU A 34 -21.83 -5.01 44.23
C LEU A 34 -21.17 -4.86 42.84
N GLY A 35 -20.32 -3.85 42.68
CA GLY A 35 -19.52 -3.67 41.48
C GLY A 35 -18.22 -4.46 41.52
N CYS A 36 -18.05 -5.33 40.57
CA CYS A 36 -16.89 -6.19 40.36
C CYS A 36 -16.80 -7.46 41.21
N LYS A 37 -17.75 -8.35 41.09
CA LYS A 37 -17.38 -9.75 41.16
C LYS A 37 -16.59 -10.09 39.90
N LYS A 38 -15.31 -10.34 40.07
CA LYS A 38 -14.32 -10.73 39.06
C LYS A 38 -14.61 -12.08 38.41
N GLU A 39 -15.80 -12.64 38.60
CA GLU A 39 -16.14 -14.04 38.33
C GLU A 39 -17.31 -14.25 37.38
N ASN A 40 -17.80 -13.22 36.67
CA ASN A 40 -18.87 -13.39 35.68
C ASN A 40 -18.40 -13.19 34.24
N TYR A 41 -17.12 -13.39 33.96
CA TYR A 41 -16.80 -13.91 32.64
C TYR A 41 -17.11 -15.41 32.68
N PRO A 42 -18.00 -15.94 31.82
CA PRO A 42 -18.08 -17.39 31.63
C PRO A 42 -16.64 -17.80 31.34
N GLY A 43 -16.07 -18.67 32.18
CA GLY A 43 -14.71 -19.12 32.05
C GLY A 43 -14.52 -19.58 30.63
N GLY A 44 -13.86 -18.76 29.79
CA GLY A 44 -13.61 -19.10 28.40
C GLY A 44 -12.84 -20.40 28.43
N THR A 45 -13.33 -21.42 27.76
CA THR A 45 -12.53 -22.62 27.53
C THR A 45 -11.24 -22.16 26.86
N VAL A 46 -10.11 -22.50 27.46
CA VAL A 46 -8.80 -22.23 26.87
C VAL A 46 -8.83 -22.79 25.45
N SER A 47 -8.45 -21.97 24.47
CA SER A 47 -8.37 -22.43 23.08
C SER A 47 -7.45 -23.65 23.01
N SER A 48 -7.88 -24.71 22.32
CA SER A 48 -7.04 -25.88 22.11
C SER A 48 -5.80 -25.59 21.25
N TYR A 49 -5.81 -24.49 20.53
CA TYR A 49 -4.70 -24.06 19.68
C TYR A 49 -4.24 -22.64 20.00
N LEU A 50 -2.92 -22.43 19.84
CA LEU A 50 -2.27 -21.12 19.88
C LEU A 50 -2.22 -20.54 18.47
N PRO A 51 -2.63 -19.28 18.22
CA PRO A 51 -2.45 -18.65 16.92
C PRO A 51 -0.98 -18.60 16.51
N ILE A 52 -0.70 -18.83 15.21
CA ILE A 52 0.70 -18.81 14.69
C ILE A 52 1.38 -17.47 14.97
N TYR A 53 0.64 -16.36 14.92
CA TYR A 53 1.16 -15.04 15.29
C TYR A 53 1.71 -15.02 16.72
N ASP A 54 0.96 -15.56 17.68
CA ASP A 54 1.33 -15.56 19.08
C ASP A 54 2.46 -16.59 19.33
N LEU A 55 2.41 -17.75 18.68
CA LEU A 55 3.49 -18.74 18.71
C LEU A 55 4.82 -18.14 18.24
N ARG A 56 4.83 -17.45 17.09
CA ARG A 56 6.07 -16.82 16.57
C ARG A 56 6.64 -15.79 17.54
N ASN A 57 5.78 -15.09 18.26
CA ASN A 57 6.19 -14.10 19.27
C ASN A 57 6.83 -14.72 20.51
N LEU A 58 6.71 -16.02 20.74
CA LEU A 58 7.42 -16.72 21.82
C LEU A 58 8.91 -16.86 21.52
N TYR A 59 9.31 -16.92 20.25
CA TYR A 59 10.71 -17.02 19.86
C TYR A 59 11.44 -15.69 20.09
N LYS A 60 12.45 -15.73 20.96
CA LYS A 60 13.29 -14.57 21.33
C LYS A 60 14.75 -14.75 20.94
N GLY A 61 15.02 -15.52 19.89
CA GLY A 61 16.38 -15.77 19.41
C GLY A 61 17.05 -17.00 20.00
N VAL A 62 16.37 -17.73 20.88
CA VAL A 62 16.85 -18.97 21.50
C VAL A 62 15.83 -20.07 21.32
N ASP A 63 16.29 -21.31 21.25
CA ASP A 63 15.45 -22.49 21.12
C ASP A 63 14.50 -22.60 22.32
N LEU A 64 13.22 -22.84 22.07
CA LEU A 64 12.17 -22.90 23.08
C LEU A 64 11.40 -24.22 23.01
N THR A 65 11.47 -25.04 24.06
CA THR A 65 10.59 -26.19 24.20
C THR A 65 9.17 -25.72 24.52
N LEU A 66 8.20 -26.14 23.67
CA LEU A 66 6.81 -25.77 23.78
C LEU A 66 6.07 -26.65 24.78
N ASN A 67 5.34 -26.02 25.67
CA ASN A 67 4.52 -26.70 26.69
C ASN A 67 3.28 -25.88 27.00
N ALA A 68 2.36 -26.44 27.79
CA ALA A 68 1.10 -25.79 28.12
C ALA A 68 1.28 -24.44 28.82
N ASP A 69 2.35 -24.27 29.62
CA ASP A 69 2.57 -23.03 30.38
C ASP A 69 2.94 -21.88 29.42
N ASN A 70 3.91 -22.11 28.52
CA ASN A 70 4.33 -21.07 27.57
C ASN A 70 3.38 -20.92 26.39
N MET A 71 2.49 -21.85 26.14
CA MET A 71 1.42 -21.77 25.15
C MET A 71 0.05 -21.38 25.75
N PHE A 72 0.03 -20.80 26.94
CA PHE A 72 -1.18 -20.28 27.58
C PHE A 72 -2.29 -21.33 27.74
N GLY A 73 -1.93 -22.58 28.03
CA GLY A 73 -2.85 -23.71 28.16
C GLY A 73 -3.18 -24.43 26.86
N SER A 74 -2.76 -23.91 25.70
CA SER A 74 -2.92 -24.58 24.40
C SER A 74 -1.88 -25.70 24.22
N THR A 75 -2.15 -26.65 23.34
CA THR A 75 -1.21 -27.74 23.00
C THR A 75 -0.95 -27.85 21.50
N SER A 76 -1.68 -27.10 20.69
CA SER A 76 -1.71 -27.26 19.25
C SER A 76 -1.60 -25.92 18.53
N VAL A 77 -1.30 -25.97 17.24
CA VAL A 77 -1.50 -24.88 16.27
C VAL A 77 -2.46 -25.35 15.17
N GLU A 78 -3.11 -24.41 14.53
CA GLU A 78 -3.96 -24.64 13.37
C GLU A 78 -3.54 -23.75 12.21
N GLY A 79 -3.70 -24.24 10.98
CA GLY A 79 -3.42 -23.47 9.78
C GLY A 79 -3.86 -24.16 8.51
N ILE A 80 -3.70 -23.43 7.40
CA ILE A 80 -3.92 -23.93 6.06
C ILE A 80 -2.56 -24.29 5.47
N VAL A 81 -2.43 -25.48 4.92
CA VAL A 81 -1.22 -25.91 4.22
C VAL A 81 -1.06 -25.10 2.95
N ILE A 82 0.12 -24.51 2.78
CA ILE A 82 0.49 -23.74 1.61
C ILE A 82 1.63 -24.38 0.81
N SER A 83 2.34 -25.35 1.39
CA SER A 83 3.40 -26.10 0.71
C SER A 83 2.84 -27.04 -0.35
N ASP A 84 3.51 -27.09 -1.50
CA ASP A 84 3.30 -28.06 -2.58
C ASP A 84 4.67 -28.62 -2.98
N HIS A 85 4.92 -29.88 -2.65
CA HIS A 85 6.18 -30.55 -2.94
C HIS A 85 6.25 -31.17 -4.33
N SER A 86 5.17 -31.12 -5.12
CA SER A 86 5.13 -31.70 -6.48
C SER A 86 6.10 -31.05 -7.45
N GLY A 87 6.45 -29.77 -7.22
CA GLY A 87 7.43 -29.04 -8.04
C GLY A 87 8.88 -29.22 -7.62
N HIS A 88 9.15 -29.85 -6.48
CA HIS A 88 10.50 -30.08 -5.93
C HIS A 88 11.32 -28.80 -5.73
N ASN A 89 10.65 -27.67 -5.46
CA ASN A 89 11.30 -26.36 -5.27
C ASN A 89 11.25 -25.83 -3.83
N LEU A 90 10.50 -26.48 -2.96
CA LEU A 90 10.45 -26.12 -1.54
C LEU A 90 11.52 -26.88 -0.76
N PRO A 91 11.99 -26.36 0.40
CA PRO A 91 12.89 -27.09 1.28
C PRO A 91 12.31 -28.46 1.60
N SER A 92 13.12 -29.50 1.40
CA SER A 92 12.68 -30.89 1.49
C SER A 92 12.10 -31.21 2.85
N GLY A 93 10.94 -31.86 2.87
CA GLY A 93 10.29 -32.33 4.09
C GLY A 93 9.68 -31.27 4.99
N LEU A 94 9.62 -30.00 4.56
CA LEU A 94 8.94 -28.94 5.31
C LEU A 94 7.46 -28.90 4.96
N LEU A 95 6.59 -29.22 5.91
CA LEU A 95 5.19 -28.82 5.85
C LEU A 95 5.10 -27.33 6.24
N VAL A 96 4.53 -26.51 5.38
CA VAL A 96 4.35 -25.07 5.66
C VAL A 96 2.86 -24.77 5.77
N ILE A 97 2.49 -24.18 6.89
CA ILE A 97 1.11 -23.77 7.16
C ILE A 97 1.05 -22.26 7.42
N GLU A 98 -0.04 -21.62 7.03
CA GLU A 98 -0.32 -20.23 7.35
C GLU A 98 -1.68 -20.06 8.01
N GLN A 99 -1.82 -18.96 8.74
CA GLN A 99 -3.06 -18.60 9.42
C GLN A 99 -3.35 -17.11 9.25
N TYR A 100 -4.61 -16.80 8.95
CA TYR A 100 -5.15 -15.46 8.91
C TYR A 100 -5.70 -15.05 10.26
N ARG A 101 -5.26 -13.91 10.75
CA ARG A 101 -5.79 -13.31 11.96
C ARG A 101 -6.82 -12.23 11.60
N ARG A 102 -7.71 -11.93 12.54
CA ARG A 102 -8.57 -10.75 12.48
C ARG A 102 -7.73 -9.51 12.15
N LEU A 103 -8.19 -8.65 11.25
CA LEU A 103 -7.48 -7.50 10.67
C LEU A 103 -6.49 -7.84 9.54
N GLY A 104 -6.59 -9.01 8.92
CA GLY A 104 -5.84 -9.32 7.69
C GLY A 104 -4.37 -9.66 7.87
N LEU A 105 -3.89 -9.83 9.11
CA LEU A 105 -2.52 -10.26 9.35
C LEU A 105 -2.37 -11.75 9.04
N VAL A 106 -1.38 -12.08 8.20
CA VAL A 106 -1.01 -13.46 7.84
C VAL A 106 0.31 -13.80 8.53
N ARG A 107 0.38 -14.98 9.13
CA ARG A 107 1.63 -15.55 9.66
C ARG A 107 1.69 -17.01 9.31
N GLY A 108 2.88 -17.47 8.95
CA GLY A 108 3.15 -18.86 8.66
C GLY A 108 4.18 -19.46 9.59
N ILE A 109 4.26 -20.79 9.57
CA ILE A 109 5.27 -21.56 10.28
C ILE A 109 5.62 -22.82 9.50
N SER A 110 6.87 -23.20 9.55
CA SER A 110 7.40 -24.41 8.90
C SER A 110 7.59 -25.54 9.91
N ILE A 111 7.29 -26.77 9.51
CA ILE A 111 7.33 -27.96 10.37
C ILE A 111 8.04 -29.07 9.61
N PRO A 112 9.26 -29.49 10.01
CA PRO A 112 9.99 -30.56 9.35
C PRO A 112 9.41 -31.93 9.76
N ILE A 113 8.69 -32.56 8.84
CA ILE A 113 8.08 -33.90 9.03
C ILE A 113 8.59 -34.91 8.00
N GLY A 114 9.63 -34.56 7.27
CA GLY A 114 10.25 -35.43 6.27
C GLY A 114 9.33 -35.77 5.09
N ALA A 115 9.44 -36.98 4.57
CA ALA A 115 8.67 -37.38 3.38
C ALA A 115 7.16 -37.22 3.52
N ALA A 116 6.62 -37.28 4.73
CA ALA A 116 5.18 -37.11 5.00
C ALA A 116 4.67 -35.71 4.62
N ALA A 117 5.54 -34.72 4.47
CA ALA A 117 5.12 -33.38 4.03
C ALA A 117 4.45 -33.38 2.64
N ALA A 118 4.82 -34.33 1.77
CA ALA A 118 4.24 -34.49 0.44
C ALA A 118 2.83 -35.10 0.43
N GLU A 119 2.32 -35.61 1.56
CA GLU A 119 0.97 -36.15 1.70
C GLU A 119 -0.08 -35.07 1.92
N TYR A 120 0.36 -33.85 2.19
CA TYR A 120 -0.49 -32.68 2.40
C TYR A 120 -0.49 -31.80 1.15
N ALA A 121 -1.69 -31.43 0.72
CA ALA A 121 -1.91 -30.56 -0.44
C ALA A 121 -2.21 -29.11 -0.02
N PRO A 122 -1.87 -28.12 -0.86
CA PRO A 122 -2.32 -26.75 -0.64
C PRO A 122 -3.83 -26.67 -0.44
N GLY A 123 -4.25 -25.98 0.61
CA GLY A 123 -5.67 -25.88 0.99
C GLY A 123 -6.12 -26.94 1.98
N ASP A 124 -5.29 -27.88 2.40
CA ASP A 124 -5.59 -28.73 3.55
C ASP A 124 -5.58 -27.87 4.83
N SER A 125 -6.63 -27.96 5.63
CA SER A 125 -6.67 -27.36 6.97
C SER A 125 -6.23 -28.41 7.98
N VAL A 126 -5.24 -28.08 8.79
CA VAL A 126 -4.64 -29.02 9.75
C VAL A 126 -4.59 -28.44 11.15
N GLN A 127 -4.76 -29.32 12.14
CA GLN A 127 -4.44 -29.06 13.54
C GLN A 127 -3.25 -29.94 13.91
N ILE A 128 -2.25 -29.36 14.55
CA ILE A 128 -0.98 -30.01 14.85
C ILE A 128 -0.69 -29.90 16.34
N ASN A 129 -0.59 -31.03 17.03
CA ASN A 129 -0.14 -31.05 18.42
C ASN A 129 1.37 -30.79 18.45
N ILE A 130 1.77 -29.73 19.14
CA ILE A 130 3.15 -29.26 19.22
C ILE A 130 3.71 -29.26 20.65
N ALA A 131 2.95 -29.79 21.61
CA ALA A 131 3.43 -29.91 22.99
C ALA A 131 4.67 -30.83 23.05
N GLY A 132 5.73 -30.39 23.70
CA GLY A 132 7.02 -31.09 23.76
C GLY A 132 7.95 -30.88 22.55
N SER A 133 7.46 -30.25 21.50
CA SER A 133 8.28 -29.85 20.33
C SER A 133 9.14 -28.62 20.62
N VAL A 134 10.10 -28.31 19.75
CA VAL A 134 11.02 -27.19 19.93
C VAL A 134 10.80 -26.15 18.83
N LEU A 135 10.49 -24.92 19.23
CA LEU A 135 10.47 -23.75 18.34
C LEU A 135 11.89 -23.23 18.20
N LYS A 136 12.46 -23.31 17.01
CA LYS A 136 13.84 -22.86 16.73
C LYS A 136 14.04 -22.41 15.30
N ARG A 137 15.11 -21.66 15.06
CA ARG A 137 15.51 -21.25 13.72
C ARG A 137 16.58 -22.19 13.17
N LEU A 138 16.30 -22.80 12.03
CA LEU A 138 17.23 -23.65 11.31
C LEU A 138 17.37 -23.15 9.88
N ASP A 139 18.60 -22.99 9.40
CA ASP A 139 18.92 -22.54 8.04
C ASP A 139 18.19 -21.23 7.66
N GLY A 140 18.00 -20.34 8.65
CA GLY A 140 17.31 -19.08 8.47
C GLY A 140 15.78 -19.15 8.64
N ILE A 141 15.17 -20.33 8.72
CA ILE A 141 13.72 -20.54 8.80
C ILE A 141 13.30 -20.87 10.23
N LEU A 142 12.31 -20.17 10.78
CA LEU A 142 11.71 -20.50 12.07
C LEU A 142 10.81 -21.73 11.92
N GLN A 143 11.10 -22.77 12.71
CA GLN A 143 10.49 -24.09 12.57
C GLN A 143 10.02 -24.63 13.93
N ILE A 144 9.01 -25.49 13.89
CA ILE A 144 8.62 -26.32 15.03
C ILE A 144 9.18 -27.72 14.77
N THR A 145 10.25 -28.11 15.45
CA THR A 145 10.95 -29.38 15.26
C THR A 145 10.54 -30.41 16.30
N GLY A 146 10.66 -31.69 15.98
CA GLY A 146 10.25 -32.79 16.86
C GLY A 146 8.76 -33.17 16.75
N VAL A 147 8.06 -32.65 15.76
CA VAL A 147 6.67 -33.02 15.48
C VAL A 147 6.64 -34.34 14.69
N SER A 148 5.89 -35.32 15.17
CA SER A 148 5.58 -36.53 14.41
C SER A 148 4.45 -36.28 13.41
N SER A 149 4.46 -36.93 12.25
CA SER A 149 3.32 -36.90 11.31
C SER A 149 2.02 -37.38 11.95
N SER A 150 2.09 -38.29 12.92
CA SER A 150 0.91 -38.74 13.69
C SER A 150 0.31 -37.68 14.61
N ALA A 151 1.04 -36.59 14.89
CA ALA A 151 0.52 -35.45 15.67
C ALA A 151 -0.30 -34.47 14.82
N ILE A 152 -0.43 -34.71 13.52
CA ILE A 152 -1.11 -33.85 12.56
C ILE A 152 -2.48 -34.45 12.22
N THR A 153 -3.52 -33.70 12.50
CA THR A 153 -4.90 -34.03 12.13
C THR A 153 -5.36 -33.15 10.98
N LYS A 154 -5.74 -33.77 9.85
CA LYS A 154 -6.35 -33.07 8.73
C LYS A 154 -7.83 -32.79 9.07
N ILE A 155 -8.21 -31.54 9.16
CA ILE A 155 -9.56 -31.08 9.53
C ILE A 155 -10.46 -30.97 8.29
N ALA A 156 -9.92 -30.43 7.19
CA ALA A 156 -10.64 -30.21 5.95
C ALA A 156 -9.66 -30.14 4.76
N THR A 157 -10.20 -30.23 3.55
CA THR A 157 -9.46 -30.08 2.29
C THR A 157 -10.05 -28.95 1.45
N GLY A 158 -9.28 -28.44 0.48
CA GLY A 158 -9.77 -27.47 -0.51
C GLY A 158 -10.13 -26.11 0.08
N ARG A 159 -9.56 -25.74 1.22
CA ARG A 159 -9.72 -24.38 1.75
C ARG A 159 -9.02 -23.38 0.83
N PRO A 160 -9.64 -22.22 0.53
CA PRO A 160 -9.01 -21.22 -0.29
C PRO A 160 -7.77 -20.66 0.42
N ILE A 161 -6.68 -20.53 -0.31
CA ILE A 161 -5.48 -19.80 0.11
C ILE A 161 -5.62 -18.38 -0.44
N PRO A 162 -5.77 -17.37 0.41
CA PRO A 162 -5.90 -16.00 -0.03
C PRO A 162 -4.65 -15.51 -0.76
N LYS A 163 -4.87 -14.75 -1.83
CA LYS A 163 -3.79 -14.16 -2.63
C LYS A 163 -3.32 -12.87 -1.96
N ASN A 164 -2.26 -12.97 -1.15
CA ASN A 164 -1.72 -11.83 -0.41
C ASN A 164 -0.68 -11.09 -1.25
N ARG A 165 -1.03 -9.92 -1.79
CA ARG A 165 -0.09 -9.04 -2.50
C ARG A 165 0.79 -8.32 -1.51
N VAL A 166 2.11 -8.45 -1.67
CA VAL A 166 3.12 -7.80 -0.82
C VAL A 166 4.23 -7.24 -1.70
N ALA A 167 4.60 -5.99 -1.45
CA ALA A 167 5.76 -5.39 -2.12
C ALA A 167 7.07 -6.03 -1.63
N SER A 168 8.01 -6.25 -2.55
CA SER A 168 9.32 -6.83 -2.24
C SER A 168 10.08 -6.05 -1.16
N SER A 169 9.99 -4.71 -1.17
CA SER A 169 10.58 -3.86 -0.13
C SER A 169 10.01 -4.16 1.26
N LYS A 170 8.70 -4.41 1.38
CA LYS A 170 8.07 -4.74 2.67
C LYS A 170 8.53 -6.10 3.21
N ILE A 171 8.73 -7.07 2.33
CA ILE A 171 9.29 -8.36 2.71
C ILE A 171 10.72 -8.20 3.23
N LYS A 172 11.54 -7.39 2.56
CA LYS A 172 12.94 -7.11 2.97
C LYS A 172 13.04 -6.31 4.26
N GLU A 173 12.15 -5.33 4.47
CA GLU A 173 12.08 -4.54 5.71
C GLU A 173 11.67 -5.40 6.91
N ASN A 174 10.78 -6.38 6.71
CA ASN A 174 10.18 -7.18 7.78
C ASN A 174 10.22 -8.69 7.45
N PRO A 175 11.40 -9.29 7.25
CA PRO A 175 11.52 -10.66 6.75
C PRO A 175 10.87 -11.71 7.67
N ASN A 176 10.84 -11.48 8.98
CA ASN A 176 10.17 -12.37 9.94
C ASN A 176 8.65 -12.40 9.75
N ASP A 177 8.05 -11.30 9.31
CA ASP A 177 6.60 -11.18 9.21
C ASP A 177 6.04 -12.00 8.05
N TYR A 178 6.82 -12.12 6.98
CA TYR A 178 6.43 -12.79 5.74
C TYR A 178 6.99 -14.19 5.60
N GLU A 179 7.93 -14.59 6.47
CA GLU A 179 8.50 -15.93 6.46
C GLU A 179 7.43 -17.00 6.60
N SER A 180 7.53 -18.05 5.78
CA SER A 180 6.58 -19.17 5.72
C SER A 180 5.15 -18.74 5.37
N THR A 181 4.96 -17.61 4.65
CA THR A 181 3.65 -17.18 4.15
C THR A 181 3.60 -17.24 2.63
N PHE A 182 2.39 -17.42 2.09
CA PHE A 182 2.12 -17.41 0.66
C PHE A 182 1.82 -15.98 0.20
N VAL A 183 2.67 -15.45 -0.66
CA VAL A 183 2.56 -14.07 -1.15
C VAL A 183 2.55 -14.01 -2.67
N ALA A 184 2.03 -12.92 -3.20
CA ALA A 184 2.08 -12.56 -4.61
C ALA A 184 3.00 -11.35 -4.80
N ILE A 185 4.12 -11.54 -5.49
CA ILE A 185 4.98 -10.47 -6.01
C ILE A 185 4.43 -10.09 -7.37
N VAL A 186 3.90 -8.88 -7.49
CA VAL A 186 3.06 -8.46 -8.60
C VAL A 186 3.81 -7.56 -9.56
N LYS A 187 3.57 -7.72 -10.87
CA LYS A 187 4.23 -6.95 -11.94
C LYS A 187 5.75 -7.05 -11.88
N ALA A 188 6.26 -8.21 -11.48
CA ALA A 188 7.70 -8.40 -11.35
C ALA A 188 8.34 -8.78 -12.69
N SER A 189 9.53 -8.22 -12.91
CA SER A 189 10.44 -8.54 -14.01
C SER A 189 11.80 -8.92 -13.44
N PHE A 190 12.57 -9.69 -14.20
CA PHE A 190 13.96 -9.96 -13.81
C PHE A 190 14.81 -8.68 -13.88
N ASP A 191 15.64 -8.45 -12.86
CA ASP A 191 16.56 -7.32 -12.76
C ASP A 191 17.94 -7.77 -12.22
N PRO A 192 18.96 -7.80 -13.08
CA PRO A 192 18.98 -7.43 -14.50
C PRO A 192 18.11 -8.35 -15.38
N ALA A 193 17.71 -7.83 -16.54
CA ALA A 193 17.00 -8.63 -17.54
C ALA A 193 17.81 -9.88 -17.90
N VAL A 194 17.12 -11.00 -18.04
CA VAL A 194 17.75 -12.29 -18.33
C VAL A 194 17.84 -12.53 -19.84
N GLU A 195 18.85 -13.28 -20.23
CA GLU A 195 19.02 -13.71 -21.63
C GLU A 195 17.88 -14.64 -22.08
N SER A 196 17.58 -14.66 -23.39
CA SER A 196 16.52 -15.50 -23.96
C SER A 196 16.75 -17.01 -23.76
N THR A 197 17.99 -17.41 -23.49
CA THR A 197 18.39 -18.80 -23.18
C THR A 197 18.31 -19.15 -21.71
N ALA A 198 18.03 -18.18 -20.85
CA ALA A 198 17.97 -18.39 -19.41
C ALA A 198 16.84 -19.37 -19.02
N THR A 199 17.07 -20.08 -17.94
CA THR A 199 16.10 -21.00 -17.35
C THR A 199 15.72 -20.54 -15.94
N TYR A 200 14.73 -21.17 -15.31
CA TYR A 200 14.35 -20.83 -13.94
C TYR A 200 15.41 -21.21 -12.90
N ALA A 201 16.28 -22.19 -13.16
CA ALA A 201 17.25 -22.69 -12.17
C ALA A 201 18.11 -21.60 -11.53
N GLY A 202 18.38 -21.75 -10.25
CA GLY A 202 19.25 -20.88 -9.46
C GLY A 202 18.56 -19.63 -8.92
N ASP A 203 19.36 -18.72 -8.40
CA ASP A 203 18.93 -17.46 -7.81
C ASP A 203 18.84 -16.38 -8.89
N LYS A 204 17.68 -15.77 -9.03
CA LYS A 204 17.43 -14.66 -9.96
C LYS A 204 16.72 -13.53 -9.25
N PRO A 205 17.27 -12.31 -9.25
CA PRO A 205 16.54 -11.16 -8.73
C PRO A 205 15.33 -10.85 -9.60
N ILE A 206 14.17 -10.64 -8.98
CA ILE A 206 12.99 -10.08 -9.60
C ILE A 206 12.63 -8.77 -8.91
N ASN A 207 12.14 -7.79 -9.67
CA ASN A 207 11.79 -6.46 -9.23
C ASN A 207 10.34 -6.14 -9.56
N ASP A 208 9.56 -5.76 -8.55
CA ASP A 208 8.14 -5.39 -8.67
C ASP A 208 7.89 -3.88 -8.72
N GLY A 209 8.95 -3.08 -8.87
CA GLY A 209 8.88 -1.63 -8.83
C GLY A 209 9.18 -1.02 -7.45
N PHE A 210 9.41 -1.84 -6.44
CA PHE A 210 9.75 -1.37 -5.10
C PHE A 210 11.17 -1.73 -4.70
N ASP A 211 11.56 -2.98 -4.90
CA ASP A 211 12.92 -3.47 -4.63
C ASP A 211 13.15 -4.81 -5.34
N ASN A 212 14.39 -5.30 -5.31
CA ASN A 212 14.73 -6.64 -5.78
C ASN A 212 14.52 -7.66 -4.66
N ILE A 213 13.90 -8.79 -5.01
CA ILE A 213 13.85 -9.99 -4.17
C ILE A 213 14.34 -11.19 -4.95
N THR A 214 15.05 -12.11 -4.30
CA THR A 214 15.55 -13.32 -4.97
C THR A 214 14.40 -14.29 -5.23
N LEU A 215 14.15 -14.61 -6.51
CA LEU A 215 13.40 -15.78 -6.91
C LEU A 215 14.37 -16.98 -6.92
N HIS A 216 14.19 -17.89 -5.96
CA HIS A 216 15.03 -19.08 -5.84
C HIS A 216 14.37 -20.28 -6.52
N THR A 217 15.14 -21.01 -7.35
CA THR A 217 14.69 -22.25 -7.96
C THR A 217 15.76 -23.32 -7.80
N GLU A 218 15.40 -24.40 -7.09
CA GLU A 218 16.28 -25.56 -6.92
C GLU A 218 16.63 -26.20 -8.28
N ALA A 219 17.84 -26.69 -8.41
CA ALA A 219 18.26 -27.40 -9.62
C ALA A 219 17.42 -28.66 -9.89
N THR A 220 16.84 -29.22 -8.84
CA THR A 220 15.99 -30.42 -8.86
C THR A 220 14.52 -30.11 -9.11
N ALA A 221 14.14 -28.82 -9.19
CA ALA A 221 12.76 -28.43 -9.46
C ALA A 221 12.32 -28.95 -10.84
N THR A 222 11.08 -29.44 -10.93
CA THR A 222 10.53 -30.02 -12.17
C THR A 222 10.52 -29.03 -13.34
N PHE A 223 10.59 -27.74 -13.04
CA PHE A 223 10.58 -26.63 -14.00
C PHE A 223 11.94 -25.89 -14.07
N ALA A 224 12.98 -26.37 -13.41
CA ALA A 224 14.28 -25.69 -13.37
C ALA A 224 14.81 -25.32 -14.75
N ASN A 225 14.63 -26.21 -15.74
CA ASN A 225 15.09 -26.04 -17.10
C ASN A 225 14.08 -25.32 -18.04
N ALA A 226 12.93 -24.87 -17.51
CA ALA A 226 11.98 -24.11 -18.30
C ALA A 226 12.55 -22.73 -18.70
N ARG A 227 12.29 -22.31 -19.94
CA ARG A 227 12.86 -21.09 -20.56
C ARG A 227 11.84 -19.97 -20.76
N ASN A 228 10.57 -20.19 -20.39
CA ASN A 228 9.50 -19.21 -20.55
C ASN A 228 9.50 -18.20 -19.39
N LEU A 229 10.62 -17.52 -19.19
CA LEU A 229 10.74 -16.46 -18.20
C LEU A 229 9.96 -15.25 -18.71
N ASN A 230 8.85 -14.94 -18.03
CA ASN A 230 7.96 -13.87 -18.44
C ASN A 230 8.60 -12.50 -18.19
N PHE A 231 8.40 -11.59 -19.14
CA PHE A 231 8.85 -10.21 -19.05
C PHE A 231 8.21 -9.47 -17.87
N ASN A 232 6.91 -9.69 -17.66
CA ASN A 232 6.13 -9.11 -16.58
C ASN A 232 5.13 -10.15 -16.08
N ALA A 233 5.18 -10.50 -14.81
CA ALA A 233 4.35 -11.55 -14.25
C ALA A 233 3.96 -11.28 -12.79
N VAL A 234 2.96 -12.03 -12.32
CA VAL A 234 2.74 -12.26 -10.90
C VAL A 234 3.44 -13.57 -10.52
N TYR A 235 4.30 -13.51 -9.54
CA TYR A 235 4.95 -14.67 -8.95
C TYR A 235 4.30 -14.95 -7.60
N TYR A 236 3.47 -15.98 -7.55
CA TYR A 236 2.96 -16.52 -6.28
C TYR A 236 4.01 -17.45 -5.70
N GLY A 237 4.12 -17.51 -4.38
CA GLY A 237 5.08 -18.42 -3.76
C GLY A 237 5.19 -18.21 -2.27
N ILE A 238 6.10 -18.98 -1.66
CA ILE A 238 6.35 -18.93 -0.23
C ILE A 238 7.66 -18.18 0.01
N VAL A 239 7.64 -17.29 0.99
CA VAL A 239 8.85 -16.59 1.44
C VAL A 239 9.58 -17.44 2.45
N PHE A 240 10.88 -17.66 2.22
CA PHE A 240 11.79 -18.23 3.20
C PHE A 240 12.94 -17.28 3.46
N ASN A 241 13.57 -17.39 4.62
CA ASN A 241 14.73 -16.59 4.96
C ASN A 241 15.99 -17.44 4.94
N LYS A 242 17.08 -16.86 4.44
CA LYS A 242 18.45 -17.30 4.72
C LYS A 242 18.99 -16.45 5.87
N GLN A 243 19.81 -17.02 6.73
CA GLN A 243 20.43 -16.28 7.82
C GLN A 243 21.94 -16.25 7.61
N ASP A 244 22.54 -15.07 7.71
CA ASP A 244 23.99 -14.92 7.67
C ASP A 244 24.64 -15.20 9.04
N VAL A 245 25.96 -15.15 9.08
CA VAL A 245 26.75 -15.39 10.31
C VAL A 245 26.48 -14.37 11.41
N ASN A 246 25.95 -13.22 11.09
CA ASN A 246 25.60 -12.14 12.02
C ASN A 246 24.14 -12.22 12.47
N GLY A 247 23.39 -13.22 12.02
CA GLY A 247 21.97 -13.37 12.34
C GLY A 247 21.02 -12.56 11.46
N LYS A 248 21.52 -11.83 10.46
CA LYS A 248 20.68 -11.06 9.53
C LYS A 248 19.91 -11.99 8.61
N LEU A 249 18.62 -11.75 8.51
CA LEU A 249 17.73 -12.50 7.63
C LEU A 249 17.67 -11.86 6.25
N THR A 250 17.80 -12.70 5.21
CA THR A 250 17.65 -12.31 3.81
C THR A 250 16.53 -13.15 3.20
N PRO A 251 15.40 -12.54 2.81
CA PRO A 251 14.28 -13.27 2.25
C PRO A 251 14.55 -13.71 0.82
N GLU A 252 14.07 -14.90 0.50
CA GLU A 252 13.93 -15.42 -0.86
C GLU A 252 12.49 -15.83 -1.11
N HIS A 253 12.06 -15.70 -2.36
CA HIS A 253 10.73 -16.10 -2.81
C HIS A 253 10.85 -17.41 -3.59
N ARG A 254 10.03 -18.42 -3.25
CA ARG A 254 10.02 -19.72 -3.92
C ARG A 254 8.64 -20.02 -4.49
N ILE A 255 8.53 -20.07 -5.80
CA ILE A 255 7.33 -20.60 -6.47
C ILE A 255 7.28 -22.11 -6.23
N ARG A 256 6.09 -22.67 -6.03
CA ARG A 256 5.93 -24.11 -5.76
C ARG A 256 6.00 -24.92 -7.06
N THR A 257 5.34 -24.41 -8.09
CA THR A 257 5.31 -24.95 -9.45
C THR A 257 5.15 -23.80 -10.45
N LEU A 258 5.27 -24.05 -11.77
CA LEU A 258 5.00 -23.01 -12.78
C LEU A 258 3.55 -22.49 -12.80
N LYS A 259 2.62 -23.17 -12.16
CA LYS A 259 1.24 -22.67 -11.98
C LYS A 259 1.20 -21.43 -11.07
N ASP A 260 2.23 -21.23 -10.28
CA ASP A 260 2.40 -20.05 -9.44
C ASP A 260 2.90 -18.82 -10.22
N VAL A 261 3.19 -18.96 -11.51
CA VAL A 261 3.60 -17.85 -12.38
C VAL A 261 2.47 -17.47 -13.32
N LYS A 262 1.98 -16.24 -13.18
CA LYS A 262 0.93 -15.71 -14.04
C LYS A 262 1.51 -14.59 -14.91
N ALA A 263 1.65 -14.85 -16.21
CA ALA A 263 2.09 -13.85 -17.17
C ALA A 263 1.09 -12.70 -17.27
N LEU A 264 1.58 -11.46 -17.27
CA LEU A 264 0.79 -10.24 -17.44
C LEU A 264 1.01 -9.63 -18.83
N SER A 265 2.27 -9.48 -19.25
CA SER A 265 2.64 -8.91 -20.53
C SER A 265 3.93 -9.54 -21.03
N SER A 266 4.06 -9.66 -22.34
CA SER A 266 5.29 -10.07 -23.04
C SER A 266 6.03 -8.88 -23.68
N VAL A 267 5.45 -7.68 -23.67
CA VAL A 267 5.98 -6.48 -24.33
C VAL A 267 5.97 -5.32 -23.34
N PRO A 268 7.04 -4.50 -23.27
CA PRO A 268 7.07 -3.29 -22.47
C PRO A 268 6.05 -2.26 -22.95
N GLU A 269 5.26 -1.71 -22.04
CA GLU A 269 4.42 -0.54 -22.31
C GLU A 269 5.12 0.70 -21.74
N VAL A 270 5.85 1.41 -22.59
CA VAL A 270 6.62 2.58 -22.16
C VAL A 270 5.71 3.79 -22.05
N ALA A 271 5.59 4.37 -20.86
CA ALA A 271 4.96 5.67 -20.67
C ALA A 271 5.82 6.76 -21.34
N PRO A 272 5.30 7.48 -22.35
CA PRO A 272 6.05 8.55 -23.01
C PRO A 272 6.31 9.76 -22.11
N VAL A 273 5.53 9.90 -21.06
CA VAL A 273 5.62 10.96 -20.05
C VAL A 273 5.44 10.37 -18.68
N ILE A 274 6.23 10.83 -17.71
CA ILE A 274 6.10 10.48 -16.29
C ILE A 274 5.93 11.74 -15.45
N ILE A 275 5.14 11.65 -14.40
CA ILE A 275 4.91 12.71 -13.43
C ILE A 275 6.08 12.74 -12.44
N THR A 276 6.67 13.93 -12.22
CA THR A 276 7.87 14.10 -11.39
C THR A 276 7.70 15.07 -10.23
N GLY A 277 6.59 15.77 -10.16
CA GLY A 277 6.29 16.66 -9.04
C GLY A 277 5.09 17.54 -9.26
N TYR A 278 4.73 18.29 -8.23
CA TYR A 278 3.64 19.26 -8.28
C TYR A 278 3.76 20.29 -7.17
N MET A 279 3.21 21.48 -7.44
CA MET A 279 2.96 22.55 -6.49
C MET A 279 1.46 22.66 -6.31
N ALA A 280 0.96 22.18 -5.17
CA ALA A 280 -0.49 22.14 -4.87
C ALA A 280 -0.94 23.33 -4.01
N ASP A 281 -0.04 23.99 -3.30
CA ASP A 281 -0.35 25.01 -2.32
C ASP A 281 0.84 25.95 -2.17
N VAL A 282 0.77 27.12 -2.78
CA VAL A 282 1.85 28.11 -2.75
C VAL A 282 1.79 28.94 -1.47
N LYS A 283 2.87 29.58 -1.11
CA LYS A 283 2.89 30.51 0.00
C LYS A 283 2.10 31.78 -0.36
N GLY A 284 0.85 31.88 0.15
CA GLY A 284 -0.10 32.93 -0.14
C GLY A 284 -1.25 32.45 -1.02
N GLY A 285 -1.82 33.30 -1.85
CA GLY A 285 -2.97 32.90 -2.68
C GLY A 285 -2.57 31.96 -3.81
N ASP A 286 -3.26 30.81 -3.94
CA ASP A 286 -2.99 29.75 -4.90
C ASP A 286 -3.42 30.09 -6.32
N GLY A 287 -4.45 30.90 -6.43
CA GLY A 287 -5.10 31.18 -7.70
C GLY A 287 -4.10 31.51 -8.81
N ASN A 288 -4.05 30.62 -9.82
CA ASN A 288 -3.21 30.76 -10.99
C ASN A 288 -1.70 30.48 -10.81
N TYR A 289 -1.30 29.89 -9.66
CA TYR A 289 0.08 29.59 -9.35
C TYR A 289 0.37 28.12 -9.12
N GLU A 290 -0.63 27.27 -9.01
CA GLU A 290 -0.45 25.82 -8.89
C GLU A 290 -0.01 25.23 -10.23
N TYR A 291 0.87 24.23 -10.18
CA TYR A 291 1.39 23.59 -11.38
C TYR A 291 1.84 22.15 -11.16
N MET A 292 1.91 21.42 -12.25
CA MET A 292 2.35 20.03 -12.35
C MET A 292 3.62 19.94 -13.17
N GLN A 293 4.56 19.13 -12.72
CA GLN A 293 5.84 18.87 -13.38
C GLN A 293 5.86 17.45 -13.95
N PHE A 294 6.31 17.36 -15.19
CA PHE A 294 6.46 16.13 -15.94
C PHE A 294 7.86 15.99 -16.50
N LYS A 295 8.24 14.76 -16.87
CA LYS A 295 9.48 14.46 -17.58
C LYS A 295 9.19 13.54 -18.77
N ALA A 296 9.69 13.88 -19.94
CA ALA A 296 9.51 13.08 -21.13
C ALA A 296 10.48 11.89 -21.16
N THR A 297 10.00 10.71 -21.53
CA THR A 297 10.83 9.50 -21.70
C THR A 297 11.28 9.30 -23.14
N LYS A 298 10.68 10.02 -24.08
CA LYS A 298 11.03 10.10 -25.50
C LYS A 298 10.80 11.53 -26.00
N PHE A 299 11.24 11.84 -27.23
CA PHE A 299 10.83 13.09 -27.91
C PHE A 299 9.33 13.09 -28.14
N ILE A 300 8.66 14.21 -27.88
CA ILE A 300 7.23 14.43 -28.12
C ILE A 300 7.05 15.79 -28.80
N ASP A 301 6.27 15.78 -29.91
CA ASP A 301 5.69 16.96 -30.51
C ASP A 301 4.18 16.94 -30.23
N PHE A 302 3.72 17.82 -29.36
CA PHE A 302 2.34 17.89 -28.93
C PHE A 302 1.36 18.33 -30.02
N SER A 303 1.87 18.93 -31.11
CA SER A 303 1.04 19.25 -32.27
C SER A 303 0.74 18.02 -33.15
N VAL A 304 1.58 16.99 -33.07
CA VAL A 304 1.45 15.71 -33.80
C VAL A 304 0.76 14.66 -32.93
N THR A 305 1.19 14.55 -31.70
CA THR A 305 0.60 13.64 -30.70
C THR A 305 0.14 14.47 -29.51
N PRO A 306 -1.12 14.90 -29.52
CA PRO A 306 -1.67 15.72 -28.43
C PRO A 306 -1.89 14.87 -27.18
N TYR A 307 -1.85 15.55 -26.04
CA TYR A 307 -2.13 14.98 -24.72
C TYR A 307 -3.13 15.84 -23.97
N SER A 308 -3.64 15.31 -22.85
CA SER A 308 -4.41 16.07 -21.89
C SER A 308 -3.93 15.80 -20.48
N VAL A 309 -3.92 16.82 -19.64
CA VAL A 309 -3.74 16.68 -18.20
C VAL A 309 -5.07 16.97 -17.52
N VAL A 310 -5.50 16.05 -16.67
CA VAL A 310 -6.72 16.20 -15.86
C VAL A 310 -6.30 16.23 -14.40
N VAL A 311 -6.65 17.31 -13.72
CA VAL A 311 -6.47 17.44 -12.27
C VAL A 311 -7.84 17.41 -11.60
N THR A 312 -7.89 16.84 -10.40
CA THR A 312 -9.13 16.72 -9.66
C THR A 312 -8.90 16.94 -8.17
N ASN A 313 -9.85 17.58 -7.50
CA ASN A 313 -9.82 17.71 -6.06
C ASN A 313 -11.23 17.56 -5.47
N ASN A 314 -11.26 17.17 -4.19
CA ASN A 314 -12.47 16.95 -3.42
C ASN A 314 -12.61 17.93 -2.25
N ALA A 315 -11.96 19.08 -2.33
CA ALA A 315 -12.08 20.12 -1.32
C ALA A 315 -13.54 20.50 -1.10
N GLY A 316 -13.98 20.47 0.17
CA GLY A 316 -15.35 20.78 0.55
C GLY A 316 -16.38 19.69 0.26
N ALA A 317 -15.98 18.51 -0.23
CA ALA A 317 -16.89 17.39 -0.41
C ALA A 317 -17.28 16.80 0.94
N THR A 318 -18.55 16.97 1.31
CA THR A 318 -19.12 16.47 2.56
C THR A 318 -19.99 15.23 2.36
N ASN A 319 -20.52 15.04 1.17
CA ASN A 319 -21.38 13.91 0.81
C ASN A 319 -21.00 13.35 -0.56
N PRO A 320 -21.10 12.05 -0.77
CA PRO A 320 -20.99 11.44 -2.09
C PRO A 320 -22.07 12.01 -3.03
N THR A 321 -21.67 12.45 -4.22
CA THR A 321 -22.57 13.10 -5.18
C THR A 321 -22.97 12.21 -6.36
N GLY A 322 -22.70 10.92 -6.26
CA GLY A 322 -23.00 9.97 -7.34
C GLY A 322 -21.94 9.92 -8.43
N PHE A 323 -20.71 10.36 -8.15
CA PHE A 323 -19.84 10.69 -9.22
C PHE A 323 -18.39 10.87 -8.82
N PRO A 324 -17.47 10.44 -9.67
CA PRO A 324 -17.70 9.53 -10.78
C PRO A 324 -17.86 8.11 -10.28
N THR A 325 -18.80 7.39 -10.84
CA THR A 325 -18.90 5.94 -10.59
C THR A 325 -17.88 5.16 -11.41
N LEU A 326 -17.38 5.77 -12.49
CA LEU A 326 -16.45 5.20 -13.46
C LEU A 326 -15.41 6.25 -13.86
N GLY A 327 -14.33 6.39 -13.12
CA GLY A 327 -13.26 7.33 -13.41
C GLY A 327 -13.41 8.69 -12.72
N TRP A 328 -12.49 9.60 -12.98
CA TRP A 328 -12.58 10.96 -12.52
C TRP A 328 -13.70 11.70 -13.22
N ALA A 329 -14.21 12.73 -12.53
CA ALA A 329 -15.27 13.52 -13.08
C ALA A 329 -14.94 14.13 -14.44
N THR A 330 -15.81 13.92 -15.41
CA THR A 330 -15.70 14.47 -16.76
C THR A 330 -17.03 15.09 -17.21
N GLY A 331 -16.98 15.93 -18.25
CA GLY A 331 -18.15 16.58 -18.83
C GLY A 331 -18.87 17.47 -17.80
N SER A 332 -20.18 17.49 -17.86
CA SER A 332 -21.01 18.34 -16.99
C SER A 332 -20.86 18.06 -15.49
N ARG A 333 -20.31 16.91 -15.14
CA ARG A 333 -20.08 16.52 -13.73
C ARG A 333 -18.77 17.05 -13.17
N ALA A 334 -17.86 17.50 -14.00
CA ALA A 334 -16.52 17.93 -13.58
C ALA A 334 -16.54 19.05 -12.53
N THR A 335 -17.59 19.82 -12.49
CA THR A 335 -17.69 21.01 -11.63
C THR A 335 -18.97 21.08 -10.83
N THR A 336 -19.80 20.03 -10.85
CA THR A 336 -21.03 20.01 -10.08
C THR A 336 -20.80 19.54 -8.64
N GLY A 337 -21.53 20.12 -7.72
CA GLY A 337 -21.44 19.77 -6.30
C GLY A 337 -20.08 20.13 -5.70
N ASN A 338 -19.55 19.22 -4.90
CA ASN A 338 -18.31 19.39 -4.16
C ASN A 338 -17.08 18.75 -4.86
N SER A 339 -17.26 18.24 -6.07
CA SER A 339 -16.18 17.61 -6.83
C SER A 339 -15.71 18.55 -7.93
N ARG A 340 -14.40 18.62 -8.12
CA ARG A 340 -13.79 19.51 -9.11
C ARG A 340 -12.82 18.72 -9.96
N THR A 341 -12.99 18.87 -11.27
CA THR A 341 -12.09 18.29 -12.26
C THR A 341 -11.80 19.36 -13.30
N PHE A 342 -10.53 19.53 -13.67
CA PHE A 342 -10.09 20.57 -14.57
C PHE A 342 -9.15 20.00 -15.61
N LYS A 343 -9.33 20.34 -16.88
CA LYS A 343 -8.58 19.76 -18.00
C LYS A 343 -7.72 20.79 -18.71
N PHE A 344 -6.53 20.39 -19.06
CA PHE A 344 -5.56 21.12 -19.90
C PHE A 344 -5.24 20.29 -21.13
N ASN A 345 -5.47 20.82 -22.34
CA ASN A 345 -5.06 20.18 -23.59
C ASN A 345 -3.66 20.63 -23.98
N LEU A 346 -2.79 19.67 -24.25
CA LEU A 346 -1.42 19.86 -24.69
C LEU A 346 -1.36 19.62 -26.21
N THR A 347 -1.49 20.68 -27.01
CA THR A 347 -1.66 20.61 -28.46
C THR A 347 -0.59 21.37 -29.23
N SER A 348 0.45 21.85 -28.56
CA SER A 348 1.54 22.57 -29.20
C SER A 348 2.80 22.52 -28.34
N GLY A 349 3.96 22.73 -28.98
CA GLY A 349 5.27 22.67 -28.36
C GLY A 349 5.91 21.27 -28.45
N THR A 350 7.18 21.21 -28.10
CA THR A 350 7.98 19.96 -28.14
C THR A 350 8.75 19.78 -26.86
N VAL A 351 9.03 18.53 -26.48
CA VAL A 351 9.93 18.15 -25.40
C VAL A 351 10.87 17.03 -25.84
N ASN A 352 12.11 17.08 -25.41
CA ASN A 352 13.09 16.03 -25.66
C ASN A 352 13.08 14.96 -24.55
N LYS A 353 13.61 13.78 -24.86
CA LYS A 353 13.84 12.75 -23.83
C LYS A 353 14.66 13.33 -22.67
N GLY A 354 14.16 13.13 -21.46
CA GLY A 354 14.81 13.59 -20.21
C GLY A 354 14.54 15.06 -19.86
N GLU A 355 13.84 15.82 -20.72
CA GLU A 355 13.49 17.22 -20.46
C GLU A 355 12.27 17.31 -19.53
N PHE A 356 12.33 18.25 -18.57
CA PHE A 356 11.18 18.61 -17.75
C PHE A 356 10.24 19.55 -18.50
N PHE A 357 8.95 19.44 -18.24
CA PHE A 357 7.96 20.42 -18.70
C PHE A 357 6.84 20.62 -17.68
N TYR A 358 6.11 21.71 -17.83
CA TYR A 358 5.12 22.17 -16.87
C TYR A 358 3.75 22.38 -17.50
N VAL A 359 2.72 22.13 -16.68
CA VAL A 359 1.30 22.42 -16.98
C VAL A 359 0.68 23.06 -15.75
N GLY A 360 -0.10 24.12 -15.90
CA GLY A 360 -0.76 24.75 -14.76
C GLY A 360 -1.17 26.21 -15.00
N GLY A 361 -1.06 27.02 -13.95
CA GLY A 361 -1.47 28.40 -13.97
C GLY A 361 -0.56 29.34 -14.77
N ALA A 362 -1.12 30.38 -15.35
CA ALA A 362 -0.40 31.36 -16.15
C ALA A 362 0.56 32.25 -15.32
N GLY A 363 0.50 32.18 -14.00
CA GLY A 363 1.40 32.94 -13.12
C GLY A 363 2.86 32.55 -13.30
N LYS A 364 3.14 31.27 -13.60
CA LYS A 364 4.48 30.73 -13.90
C LYS A 364 5.55 31.17 -12.89
N MET A 365 5.22 31.07 -11.62
CA MET A 365 6.08 31.39 -10.49
C MET A 365 6.38 30.13 -9.69
N ILE A 366 7.59 30.06 -9.13
CA ILE A 366 8.04 28.87 -8.40
C ILE A 366 7.24 28.63 -7.11
N ASN A 367 6.83 29.71 -6.45
CA ASN A 367 6.08 29.66 -5.17
C ASN A 367 5.13 30.86 -5.02
N GLY A 368 4.15 30.98 -5.93
CA GLY A 368 3.15 32.04 -5.88
C GLY A 368 3.64 33.44 -6.26
N SER A 369 2.78 34.41 -6.08
CA SER A 369 3.06 35.79 -6.45
C SER A 369 4.33 36.33 -5.81
N GLY A 370 5.12 37.06 -6.59
CA GLY A 370 6.37 37.70 -6.14
C GLY A 370 7.53 36.75 -5.91
N SER A 371 7.42 35.49 -6.29
CA SER A 371 8.53 34.55 -6.24
C SER A 371 9.35 34.54 -7.54
N THR A 372 10.37 33.69 -7.60
CA THR A 372 11.19 33.50 -8.81
C THR A 372 10.32 33.10 -10.00
N SER A 373 10.51 33.79 -11.11
CA SER A 373 9.78 33.51 -12.36
C SER A 373 10.29 32.21 -13.01
N MET A 374 9.35 31.37 -13.41
CA MET A 374 9.58 30.17 -14.21
C MET A 374 9.18 30.39 -15.69
N SER A 375 9.02 31.63 -16.15
CA SER A 375 8.57 31.91 -17.53
C SER A 375 9.53 31.38 -18.60
N SER A 376 10.81 31.21 -18.28
CA SER A 376 11.83 30.63 -19.17
C SER A 376 11.83 29.10 -19.18
N SER A 377 11.13 28.44 -18.27
CA SER A 377 11.01 26.98 -18.23
C SER A 377 10.09 26.48 -19.36
N LYS A 378 10.13 25.19 -19.61
CA LYS A 378 9.32 24.54 -20.66
C LYS A 378 7.85 24.39 -20.23
N TRP A 379 7.04 25.38 -20.52
CA TRP A 379 5.59 25.32 -20.29
C TRP A 379 4.88 24.87 -21.57
N ILE A 380 4.27 23.70 -21.53
CA ILE A 380 3.49 23.16 -22.66
C ILE A 380 2.08 23.74 -22.63
N ARG A 381 1.49 23.85 -21.46
CA ARG A 381 0.19 24.51 -21.31
C ARG A 381 0.14 25.31 -20.01
N ALA A 382 -0.20 26.60 -20.13
CA ALA A 382 -0.48 27.44 -18.98
C ALA A 382 -1.52 28.47 -19.32
N PHE A 383 -2.53 28.64 -18.46
CA PHE A 383 -3.53 29.68 -18.60
C PHE A 383 -4.12 30.09 -17.24
N ASP A 384 -4.83 31.21 -17.23
CA ASP A 384 -5.45 31.73 -16.03
C ASP A 384 -6.75 30.97 -15.72
N TYR A 385 -6.62 29.88 -14.95
CA TYR A 385 -7.75 29.05 -14.54
C TYR A 385 -8.68 29.76 -13.54
N THR A 386 -8.32 30.95 -13.04
CA THR A 386 -9.21 31.77 -12.22
C THR A 386 -10.20 32.57 -13.06
N LYS A 387 -9.90 32.75 -14.35
CA LYS A 387 -10.72 33.52 -15.31
C LYS A 387 -11.30 32.66 -16.43
N SER A 388 -10.65 31.56 -16.76
CA SER A 388 -11.03 30.71 -17.89
C SER A 388 -11.41 29.32 -17.42
N ASP A 389 -12.38 28.72 -18.07
CA ASP A 389 -12.73 27.32 -17.91
C ASP A 389 -11.66 26.43 -18.53
N GLY A 390 -11.64 25.15 -18.13
CA GLY A 390 -10.73 24.15 -18.67
C GLY A 390 -11.02 23.81 -20.12
N ASP A 391 -10.06 23.18 -20.78
CA ASP A 391 -10.16 22.76 -22.18
C ASP A 391 -11.13 21.56 -22.31
N GLY A 392 -12.39 21.85 -22.60
CA GLY A 392 -13.47 20.86 -22.76
C GLY A 392 -14.29 20.61 -21.50
N PHE A 393 -13.70 20.59 -20.32
CA PHE A 393 -14.42 20.55 -19.03
C PHE A 393 -13.59 21.17 -17.88
N GLY A 394 -14.29 21.49 -16.82
CA GLY A 394 -13.78 22.20 -15.66
C GLY A 394 -14.12 23.68 -15.71
N LEU A 395 -14.91 24.18 -14.74
CA LEU A 395 -15.18 25.60 -14.59
C LEU A 395 -14.00 26.29 -13.91
N LYS A 396 -13.84 27.60 -14.20
CA LYS A 396 -12.86 28.45 -13.53
C LYS A 396 -12.90 28.26 -12.01
N THR A 397 -11.72 28.19 -11.41
CA THR A 397 -11.55 27.87 -10.00
C THR A 397 -10.43 28.69 -9.38
N THR A 398 -10.42 28.80 -8.07
CA THR A 398 -9.33 29.45 -7.32
C THR A 398 -8.23 28.49 -6.90
N GLY A 399 -8.42 27.17 -7.05
CA GLY A 399 -7.45 26.14 -6.75
C GLY A 399 -7.70 24.88 -7.57
N LEU A 400 -6.65 24.25 -8.06
CA LEU A 400 -6.66 22.99 -8.80
C LEU A 400 -6.60 21.78 -7.85
N PHE A 401 -5.85 21.90 -6.77
CA PHE A 401 -5.64 20.87 -5.76
C PHE A 401 -6.43 21.15 -4.48
N ALA A 402 -6.50 20.15 -3.62
CA ALA A 402 -7.10 20.29 -2.31
C ALA A 402 -6.08 20.80 -1.29
N ASN A 403 -6.40 21.87 -0.57
CA ASN A 403 -5.53 22.49 0.43
C ASN A 403 -5.90 22.11 1.87
N SER A 404 -6.67 21.06 2.06
CA SER A 404 -7.25 20.69 3.36
C SER A 404 -7.07 19.24 3.75
N GLY A 405 -6.15 18.53 3.10
CA GLY A 405 -5.95 17.10 3.32
C GLY A 405 -7.02 16.21 2.68
N ASN A 406 -7.99 16.79 1.97
CA ASN A 406 -8.92 16.02 1.14
C ASN A 406 -8.19 15.41 -0.05
N ALA A 407 -8.73 14.31 -0.56
CA ALA A 407 -8.12 13.61 -1.68
C ALA A 407 -8.09 14.49 -2.94
N SER A 408 -6.98 14.48 -3.62
CA SER A 408 -6.78 15.06 -4.94
C SER A 408 -5.91 14.15 -5.80
N GLY A 409 -5.67 14.52 -7.04
CA GLY A 409 -4.79 13.80 -7.92
C GLY A 409 -4.78 14.41 -9.31
N PHE A 410 -3.88 13.94 -10.15
CA PHE A 410 -3.87 14.31 -11.56
C PHE A 410 -3.29 13.20 -12.41
N ALA A 411 -3.66 13.22 -13.67
CA ALA A 411 -3.21 12.24 -14.66
C ALA A 411 -2.93 12.91 -15.99
N ILE A 412 -2.04 12.32 -16.76
CA ILE A 412 -1.79 12.67 -18.16
C ILE A 412 -2.31 11.56 -19.06
N PHE A 413 -3.02 11.93 -20.10
CA PHE A 413 -3.63 11.04 -21.07
C PHE A 413 -3.10 11.37 -22.47
N GLU A 414 -2.98 10.38 -23.34
CA GLU A 414 -2.77 10.60 -24.78
C GLU A 414 -4.11 10.97 -25.42
N GLY A 415 -4.09 12.02 -26.27
CA GLY A 415 -5.30 12.58 -26.87
C GLY A 415 -5.94 13.71 -26.05
N THR A 416 -6.97 14.33 -26.66
CA THR A 416 -7.73 15.44 -26.05
C THR A 416 -9.16 15.05 -25.68
N GLU A 417 -9.66 13.94 -26.18
CA GLU A 417 -10.97 13.39 -25.85
C GLU A 417 -10.81 12.36 -24.72
N ILE A 418 -11.18 12.77 -23.52
CA ILE A 418 -11.02 11.97 -22.31
C ILE A 418 -12.40 11.62 -21.75
N ASP A 419 -12.62 10.36 -21.55
CA ASP A 419 -13.81 9.82 -20.89
C ASP A 419 -13.47 8.87 -19.74
N VAL A 420 -14.49 8.24 -19.16
CA VAL A 420 -14.35 7.33 -18.01
C VAL A 420 -13.61 6.03 -18.35
N ASN A 421 -13.44 5.72 -19.63
CA ASN A 421 -12.77 4.50 -20.10
C ASN A 421 -11.35 4.77 -20.61
N THR A 422 -10.94 6.04 -20.67
CA THR A 422 -9.61 6.42 -21.16
C THR A 422 -8.56 6.09 -20.11
N ASP A 423 -7.60 5.25 -20.47
CA ASP A 423 -6.49 4.90 -19.58
C ASP A 423 -5.46 6.04 -19.50
N PRO A 424 -5.00 6.42 -18.32
CA PRO A 424 -3.93 7.40 -18.21
C PRO A 424 -2.58 6.81 -18.65
N VAL A 425 -1.74 7.67 -19.19
CA VAL A 425 -0.31 7.39 -19.43
C VAL A 425 0.44 7.29 -18.10
N ASP A 426 0.16 8.23 -17.20
CA ASP A 426 0.64 8.24 -15.83
C ASP A 426 -0.35 8.98 -14.93
N VAL A 427 -0.40 8.60 -13.65
CA VAL A 427 -1.35 9.15 -12.68
C VAL A 427 -0.72 9.20 -11.30
N VAL A 428 -1.07 10.23 -10.52
CA VAL A 428 -0.74 10.32 -9.09
C VAL A 428 -1.99 10.64 -8.28
N PHE A 429 -2.07 10.03 -7.11
CA PHE A 429 -3.12 10.22 -6.13
C PHE A 429 -2.53 10.79 -4.86
N ILE A 430 -3.18 11.81 -4.28
CA ILE A 430 -2.67 12.60 -3.17
C ILE A 430 -3.71 12.60 -2.06
N GLY A 431 -3.29 12.16 -0.88
CA GLY A 431 -4.18 12.07 0.27
C GLY A 431 -5.30 11.04 0.09
N SER A 432 -6.03 10.79 1.15
CA SER A 432 -7.15 9.84 1.18
C SER A 432 -8.38 10.40 1.92
N GLY A 433 -8.32 11.70 2.27
CA GLY A 433 -9.31 12.34 3.10
C GLY A 433 -10.61 12.66 2.37
N GLY A 434 -11.68 12.77 3.16
CA GLY A 434 -13.00 13.15 2.73
C GLY A 434 -13.94 11.96 2.51
N SER A 435 -15.21 12.18 2.77
CA SER A 435 -16.31 11.21 2.59
C SER A 435 -16.73 11.17 1.13
N LEU A 436 -15.83 10.74 0.26
CA LEU A 436 -15.98 10.95 -1.17
C LEU A 436 -16.65 9.79 -1.87
N TYR A 437 -16.67 8.63 -1.23
CA TYR A 437 -17.22 7.41 -1.78
C TYR A 437 -18.04 6.67 -0.73
N ASN A 438 -19.28 6.37 -1.08
CA ASN A 438 -20.14 5.49 -0.31
C ASN A 438 -20.15 4.11 -0.97
N ALA A 439 -19.59 3.11 -0.28
CA ALA A 439 -19.48 1.74 -0.81
C ALA A 439 -20.84 1.04 -0.94
N GLU A 440 -21.84 1.41 -0.11
CA GLU A 440 -23.17 0.78 -0.12
C GLU A 440 -23.98 1.23 -1.34
N THR A 441 -23.88 2.51 -1.71
CA THR A 441 -24.59 3.08 -2.86
C THR A 441 -23.78 3.03 -4.15
N GLY A 442 -22.47 2.78 -4.06
CA GLY A 442 -21.54 2.89 -5.18
C GLY A 442 -21.35 4.33 -5.68
N LEU A 443 -21.77 5.32 -4.92
CA LEU A 443 -21.78 6.73 -5.32
C LEU A 443 -20.62 7.50 -4.71
N GLY A 444 -20.23 8.60 -5.36
CA GLY A 444 -19.22 9.52 -4.90
C GLY A 444 -17.94 9.46 -5.69
N TYR A 445 -16.90 10.08 -5.14
CA TYR A 445 -15.61 10.21 -5.78
C TYR A 445 -14.54 9.41 -5.02
N ARG A 446 -13.81 8.56 -5.69
CA ARG A 446 -12.77 7.73 -5.07
C ARG A 446 -11.41 8.08 -5.65
N VAL A 447 -10.45 8.32 -4.76
CA VAL A 447 -9.03 8.45 -5.09
C VAL A 447 -8.31 7.26 -4.47
N ALA A 448 -7.49 6.57 -5.23
CA ALA A 448 -6.68 5.47 -4.71
C ALA A 448 -5.68 5.99 -3.67
N ASN A 449 -5.33 5.15 -2.70
CA ASN A 449 -4.36 5.49 -1.66
C ASN A 449 -2.91 5.14 -2.06
N THR A 450 -2.62 5.17 -3.36
CA THR A 450 -1.31 4.88 -3.94
C THR A 450 -1.18 5.58 -5.28
N ASP A 451 0.04 5.89 -5.70
CA ASP A 451 0.33 6.49 -6.98
C ASP A 451 0.44 5.50 -8.15
N LEU A 452 0.49 4.22 -7.85
CA LEU A 452 0.62 3.20 -8.88
C LEU A 452 -0.74 2.68 -9.32
N TYR A 453 -0.98 2.77 -10.60
CA TYR A 453 -2.22 2.34 -11.24
C TYR A 453 -2.05 0.98 -11.93
N ASP A 454 -3.03 0.10 -11.70
CA ASP A 454 -3.15 -1.18 -12.40
C ASP A 454 -4.36 -1.18 -13.32
N LYS A 455 -4.16 -1.28 -14.64
CA LYS A 455 -5.23 -1.37 -15.64
C LYS A 455 -6.13 -2.59 -15.46
N VAL A 456 -5.61 -3.60 -14.78
CA VAL A 456 -6.32 -4.85 -14.52
C VAL A 456 -6.12 -5.27 -13.07
N ASP A 457 -7.10 -5.97 -12.51
CA ASP A 457 -6.90 -6.70 -11.25
C ASP A 457 -6.00 -7.90 -11.50
N VAL A 458 -4.72 -7.73 -11.22
CA VAL A 458 -3.67 -8.72 -11.47
C VAL A 458 -3.82 -9.99 -10.64
N LEU A 459 -4.59 -9.95 -9.56
CA LEU A 459 -4.89 -11.10 -8.71
C LEU A 459 -6.15 -11.86 -9.14
N SER A 460 -7.00 -11.26 -9.97
CA SER A 460 -8.15 -11.96 -10.54
C SER A 460 -7.71 -12.99 -11.58
N ASP A 461 -8.39 -14.14 -11.64
CA ASP A 461 -7.96 -15.23 -12.52
C ASP A 461 -8.00 -14.87 -14.01
N ASN A 462 -8.93 -14.00 -14.41
CA ASN A 462 -9.16 -13.57 -15.78
C ASN A 462 -8.66 -12.14 -16.09
N LEU A 463 -7.77 -11.56 -15.25
CA LEU A 463 -7.25 -10.20 -15.42
C LEU A 463 -8.36 -9.17 -15.66
N LYS A 464 -9.34 -9.15 -14.76
CA LYS A 464 -10.49 -8.25 -14.84
C LYS A 464 -10.03 -6.80 -14.99
N PRO A 465 -10.52 -6.04 -15.98
CA PRO A 465 -10.22 -4.62 -16.11
C PRO A 465 -10.58 -3.84 -14.84
N THR A 466 -9.70 -2.96 -14.43
CA THR A 466 -9.88 -2.12 -13.23
C THR A 466 -9.83 -0.66 -13.65
N PRO A 467 -10.87 0.13 -13.44
CA PRO A 467 -10.84 1.56 -13.68
C PRO A 467 -9.73 2.24 -12.89
N PHE A 468 -9.02 3.18 -13.50
CA PHE A 468 -7.82 3.79 -12.90
C PHE A 468 -8.06 4.44 -11.54
N TYR A 469 -9.25 4.97 -11.28
CA TYR A 469 -9.63 5.58 -10.01
C TYR A 469 -9.93 4.58 -8.88
N LEU A 470 -10.04 3.30 -9.19
CA LEU A 470 -10.28 2.24 -8.19
C LEU A 470 -9.02 1.48 -7.84
N SER A 471 -8.01 1.53 -8.68
CA SER A 471 -6.85 0.70 -8.52
C SER A 471 -5.70 1.45 -7.90
N GLY A 472 -5.06 0.79 -7.07
CA GLY A 472 -3.95 1.21 -6.31
C GLY A 472 -3.84 0.26 -5.15
N THR A 473 -3.25 -0.86 -5.39
CA THR A 473 -2.98 -1.86 -4.36
C THR A 473 -1.55 -1.81 -3.88
N ASN A 474 -0.73 -0.96 -4.49
CA ASN A 474 0.61 -0.67 -4.01
C ASN A 474 0.53 0.28 -2.80
N THR A 475 1.50 0.20 -1.94
CA THR A 475 1.48 0.86 -0.63
C THR A 475 2.05 2.28 -0.63
N MET A 476 2.43 2.81 -1.79
CA MET A 476 2.87 4.20 -1.91
C MET A 476 1.66 5.12 -1.86
N ASN A 477 1.64 5.98 -0.88
CA ASN A 477 0.61 6.99 -0.69
C ASN A 477 1.28 8.35 -0.58
N PHE A 478 0.94 9.27 -1.48
CA PHE A 478 1.39 10.64 -1.37
C PHE A 478 0.49 11.37 -0.39
N ILE A 479 1.12 12.05 0.54
CA ILE A 479 0.43 12.77 1.59
C ILE A 479 0.26 14.23 1.19
N TYR A 480 -0.78 14.84 1.73
CA TYR A 480 -0.93 16.29 1.70
C TYR A 480 0.10 16.94 2.64
N THR A 481 0.74 17.98 2.17
CA THR A 481 1.69 18.77 2.95
C THR A 481 0.98 19.92 3.69
N GLU A 482 1.64 20.52 4.67
CA GLU A 482 1.09 21.62 5.44
C GLU A 482 0.71 22.81 4.54
N ALA A 483 -0.49 23.38 4.75
CA ALA A 483 -1.03 24.47 3.97
C ALA A 483 -0.18 25.76 4.06
N ASP A 484 -0.24 26.58 3.01
CA ASP A 484 0.38 27.92 2.91
C ASP A 484 1.90 27.96 3.15
N LYS A 485 2.59 26.83 3.11
CA LYS A 485 4.05 26.77 3.27
C LYS A 485 4.81 26.87 1.95
N GLY A 486 4.16 26.53 0.85
CA GLY A 486 4.81 26.49 -0.47
C GLY A 486 5.71 25.28 -0.65
N TYR A 487 5.24 24.12 -0.27
CA TYR A 487 5.94 22.86 -0.51
C TYR A 487 5.79 22.42 -1.96
N PHE A 488 6.90 22.34 -2.69
CA PHE A 488 6.95 21.57 -3.92
C PHE A 488 7.09 20.09 -3.59
N ASN A 489 6.11 19.30 -4.03
CA ASN A 489 6.10 17.87 -3.81
C ASN A 489 6.86 17.18 -4.94
N LYS A 490 8.12 16.91 -4.72
CA LYS A 490 9.00 16.24 -5.68
C LYS A 490 8.85 14.74 -5.57
N LEU A 491 8.70 14.06 -6.72
CA LEU A 491 8.45 12.62 -6.80
C LEU A 491 9.67 11.96 -7.43
N GLY A 492 10.55 11.40 -6.61
CA GLY A 492 11.77 10.74 -7.06
C GLY A 492 11.62 9.23 -7.18
N GLY A 493 12.15 8.65 -8.25
CA GLY A 493 12.15 7.22 -8.50
C GLY A 493 13.02 6.86 -9.70
N ILE A 494 13.07 5.59 -10.06
CA ILE A 494 13.82 5.09 -11.22
C ILE A 494 12.83 4.46 -12.20
N TYR A 495 12.67 5.07 -13.37
CA TYR A 495 11.86 4.55 -14.46
C TYR A 495 12.76 3.96 -15.55
N ASP A 496 12.59 2.68 -15.85
CA ASP A 496 13.32 1.99 -16.89
C ASP A 496 12.50 1.99 -18.20
N VAL A 497 13.01 2.69 -19.21
CA VAL A 497 12.34 2.82 -20.51
C VAL A 497 12.34 1.50 -21.27
N ALA A 498 13.38 0.68 -21.13
CA ALA A 498 13.43 -0.61 -21.81
C ALA A 498 12.40 -1.59 -21.24
N LEU A 499 12.13 -1.48 -19.95
CA LEU A 499 11.15 -2.31 -19.25
C LEU A 499 9.76 -1.67 -19.19
N GLY A 500 9.61 -0.38 -19.50
CA GLY A 500 8.33 0.33 -19.42
C GLY A 500 7.75 0.39 -18.01
N LYS A 501 8.60 0.45 -16.97
CA LYS A 501 8.13 0.40 -15.58
C LYS A 501 9.05 1.11 -14.60
N TRP A 502 8.50 1.41 -13.44
CA TRP A 502 9.28 1.86 -12.30
C TRP A 502 10.06 0.69 -11.70
N MET A 503 11.39 0.81 -11.65
CA MET A 503 12.29 -0.12 -10.94
C MET A 503 12.47 0.30 -9.49
N LYS A 504 12.26 1.56 -9.21
CA LYS A 504 12.09 2.12 -7.87
C LYS A 504 10.88 3.05 -7.92
N ALA A 505 9.86 2.71 -7.15
CA ALA A 505 8.63 3.49 -7.07
C ALA A 505 8.93 4.91 -6.60
N ARG A 506 8.12 5.84 -7.07
CA ARG A 506 8.23 7.24 -6.68
C ARG A 506 8.08 7.41 -5.17
N ARG A 507 8.97 8.20 -4.57
CA ARG A 507 8.86 8.68 -3.20
C ARG A 507 8.63 10.17 -3.21
N GLN A 508 7.75 10.64 -2.34
CA GLN A 508 7.47 12.06 -2.16
C GLN A 508 8.49 12.68 -1.23
N VAL A 509 9.05 13.81 -1.67
CA VAL A 509 9.82 14.72 -0.82
C VAL A 509 9.19 16.10 -0.91
N ALA A 510 8.78 16.63 0.21
CA ALA A 510 8.28 17.99 0.31
C ALA A 510 9.45 18.96 0.46
N ILE A 511 9.67 19.80 -0.54
CA ILE A 511 10.70 20.85 -0.54
C ILE A 511 10.01 22.16 -0.21
N GLU A 512 10.27 22.73 0.96
CA GLU A 512 9.76 24.04 1.32
C GLU A 512 10.47 25.11 0.50
N LEU A 513 9.76 25.70 -0.45
CA LEU A 513 10.28 26.75 -1.30
C LEU A 513 10.09 28.13 -0.67
N THR A 514 11.05 29.00 -0.92
CA THR A 514 10.97 30.42 -0.59
C THR A 514 10.54 31.23 -1.81
N LYS A 515 10.35 32.51 -1.63
CA LYS A 515 10.09 33.42 -2.78
C LYS A 515 11.31 33.61 -3.68
N THR A 516 12.50 33.23 -3.20
CA THR A 516 13.78 33.35 -3.93
C THR A 516 14.36 31.99 -4.35
N SER A 517 13.65 30.90 -4.10
CA SER A 517 14.06 29.57 -4.52
C SER A 517 14.31 29.49 -6.02
N ALA A 518 15.31 28.69 -6.42
CA ALA A 518 15.72 28.53 -7.80
C ALA A 518 15.05 27.30 -8.44
N LEU A 519 14.93 27.30 -9.77
CA LEU A 519 14.43 26.18 -10.56
C LEU A 519 15.20 24.88 -10.30
N SER A 520 16.51 24.98 -10.03
CA SER A 520 17.35 23.83 -9.71
C SER A 520 16.94 23.09 -8.43
N GLU A 521 16.22 23.72 -7.52
CA GLU A 521 15.70 23.03 -6.31
C GLU A 521 14.63 22.01 -6.66
N ILE A 522 13.83 22.26 -7.70
CA ILE A 522 12.77 21.34 -8.12
C ILE A 522 13.19 20.42 -9.28
N GLU A 523 14.15 20.82 -10.12
CA GLU A 523 14.68 20.01 -11.22
C GLU A 523 15.99 19.28 -10.88
N GLY A 524 16.74 19.77 -9.90
CA GLY A 524 18.03 19.23 -9.52
C GLY A 524 17.97 17.86 -8.84
N VAL A 525 19.16 17.33 -8.57
CA VAL A 525 19.32 16.08 -7.84
C VAL A 525 19.02 16.31 -6.36
N PHE A 526 18.37 15.37 -5.72
CA PHE A 526 18.09 15.42 -4.28
C PHE A 526 19.36 15.42 -3.44
N PRO A 527 19.32 15.90 -2.20
CA PRO A 527 20.35 15.64 -1.23
C PRO A 527 20.67 14.14 -1.16
N GLY A 528 21.94 13.83 -1.08
CA GLY A 528 22.39 12.46 -0.91
C GLY A 528 21.94 11.84 0.42
N PRO A 529 22.45 10.65 0.76
CA PRO A 529 22.17 9.99 2.04
C PRO A 529 22.47 10.90 3.24
N SER A 530 21.61 10.82 4.26
CA SER A 530 21.78 11.50 5.54
C SER A 530 21.60 10.51 6.70
N GLU A 531 21.90 10.92 7.94
CA GLU A 531 21.62 10.07 9.11
C GLU A 531 20.13 9.71 9.23
N GLU A 532 19.24 10.64 8.86
CA GLU A 532 17.79 10.43 8.89
C GLU A 532 17.28 9.60 7.70
N ASN A 533 18.03 9.59 6.59
CA ASN A 533 17.71 8.83 5.39
C ASN A 533 18.99 8.24 4.77
N PRO A 534 19.47 7.10 5.29
CA PRO A 534 20.72 6.47 4.86
C PRO A 534 20.76 6.08 3.38
N GLU A 535 19.61 5.84 2.76
CA GLU A 535 19.52 5.50 1.33
C GLU A 535 19.46 6.74 0.42
N GLY A 536 19.26 7.93 0.99
CA GLY A 536 18.95 9.13 0.24
C GLY A 536 17.57 9.09 -0.43
N TYR A 537 17.21 10.18 -1.11
CA TYR A 537 16.01 10.24 -1.93
C TYR A 537 16.43 10.19 -3.39
N PRO A 538 16.04 9.17 -4.16
CA PRO A 538 16.40 9.13 -5.57
C PRO A 538 15.72 10.29 -6.31
N SER A 539 16.48 11.00 -7.14
CA SER A 539 15.91 11.87 -8.16
C SER A 539 15.09 11.03 -9.14
N THR A 540 14.22 11.68 -9.91
CA THR A 540 13.56 10.99 -11.02
C THR A 540 14.60 10.68 -12.09
N VAL A 541 14.99 9.42 -12.19
CA VAL A 541 15.95 8.91 -13.15
C VAL A 541 15.21 8.16 -14.25
N ILE A 542 15.54 8.47 -15.50
CA ILE A 542 15.12 7.69 -16.67
C ILE A 542 16.32 6.84 -17.10
N LYS A 543 16.21 5.54 -16.98
CA LYS A 543 17.19 4.56 -17.44
C LYS A 543 17.02 4.24 -18.90
#